data_d9f5ee32c00d869c71a71c4ab685a5ee
#
_entry.id   d9f5ee32c00d869c71a71c4ab685a5ee
#
_cell.length_a   1.000
_cell.length_b   1.000
_cell.length_c   1.000
_cell.angle_alpha   90.00
_cell.angle_beta   90.00
_cell.angle_gamma   90.00
#
_symmetry.space_group_name_H-M   'P 1'
#
loop_
_entity.id
_entity.type
_entity.pdbx_description
1 polymer ?
#
loop_
_entity_poly.entity_id
_entity_poly.type
_entity_poly.pdbx_seq_one_letter_code
_entity_poly.pdbx_strand_id
1 'polypeptide(L)'
;MLALGPVELGGQKMERGDIKVFKTGERYFPPKSGEYLEVAIKPAHPQVTAPSADTPPAPDNKILYDGKQFTIFEEKMQPGETSSRHSHNQRLAIFLNRTQVQQWTDGKSETRELVPDLVTFRPAVVHTSKDVGSVPIRNILIEFKP
;
A
#
# COMPACT_ATOMS: atom_id res chain seq x y z
N MET A 1 -5.99 -0.31 10.77
CA MET A 1 -6.87 0.78 10.36
C MET A 1 -6.05 1.82 9.59
N LEU A 2 -6.60 2.35 8.52
CA LEU A 2 -6.05 3.42 7.69
C LEU A 2 -7.07 4.56 7.67
N ALA A 3 -6.65 5.78 8.02
CA ALA A 3 -7.50 6.97 7.90
C ALA A 3 -7.61 7.39 6.43
N LEU A 4 -8.83 7.56 5.94
CA LEU A 4 -9.15 8.06 4.59
C LEU A 4 -9.52 9.56 4.60
N GLY A 5 -9.68 10.11 5.77
CA GLY A 5 -9.90 11.51 6.09
C GLY A 5 -9.54 11.78 7.55
N PRO A 6 -9.81 12.97 8.08
CA PRO A 6 -9.59 13.25 9.50
C PRO A 6 -10.47 12.36 10.38
N VAL A 7 -9.85 11.61 11.30
CA VAL A 7 -10.53 10.78 12.29
C VAL A 7 -9.88 10.93 13.67
N GLU A 8 -10.61 10.64 14.72
CA GLU A 8 -10.08 10.55 16.07
C GLU A 8 -10.23 9.14 16.61
N LEU A 9 -9.11 8.54 17.01
CA LEU A 9 -9.05 7.20 17.55
C LEU A 9 -8.39 7.21 18.93
N GLY A 10 -9.19 6.93 19.98
CA GLY A 10 -8.68 6.89 21.35
C GLY A 10 -8.02 8.18 21.82
N GLY A 11 -8.54 9.34 21.39
CA GLY A 11 -7.97 10.68 21.68
C GLY A 11 -6.83 11.11 20.76
N GLN A 12 -6.38 10.23 19.85
CA GLN A 12 -5.37 10.56 18.85
C GLN A 12 -6.04 11.02 17.55
N LYS A 13 -5.68 12.20 17.08
CA LYS A 13 -6.07 12.69 15.74
C LYS A 13 -5.23 11.98 14.69
N MET A 14 -5.89 11.54 13.63
CA MET A 14 -5.26 10.91 12.47
C MET A 14 -5.74 11.61 11.21
N GLU A 15 -4.81 11.81 10.29
CA GLU A 15 -5.06 12.43 8.99
C GLU A 15 -5.03 11.38 7.87
N ARG A 16 -5.46 11.75 6.67
CA ARG A 16 -5.48 10.86 5.51
C ARG A 16 -4.12 10.21 5.26
N GLY A 17 -4.09 8.89 5.28
CA GLY A 17 -2.89 8.07 5.10
C GLY A 17 -2.23 7.65 6.40
N ASP A 18 -2.67 8.14 7.56
CA ASP A 18 -2.19 7.65 8.84
C ASP A 18 -2.70 6.23 9.12
N ILE A 19 -1.85 5.41 9.71
CA ILE A 19 -2.18 4.02 10.04
C ILE A 19 -2.13 3.77 11.53
N LYS A 20 -2.97 2.85 11.98
CA LYS A 20 -2.89 2.23 13.30
C LYS A 20 -2.98 0.72 13.17
N VAL A 21 -1.98 0.01 13.68
CA VAL A 21 -1.97 -1.44 13.74
C VAL A 21 -2.36 -1.88 15.16
N PHE A 22 -3.32 -2.79 15.25
CA PHE A 22 -3.76 -3.42 16.49
C PHE A 22 -3.21 -4.85 16.55
N LYS A 23 -2.76 -5.25 17.71
CA LYS A 23 -2.29 -6.63 17.94
C LYS A 23 -3.48 -7.57 18.13
N THR A 24 -3.28 -8.85 17.89
CA THR A 24 -4.29 -9.88 18.17
C THR A 24 -4.73 -9.78 19.63
N GLY A 25 -6.04 -9.71 19.85
CA GLY A 25 -6.66 -9.58 21.19
C GLY A 25 -6.68 -8.15 21.75
N GLU A 26 -6.05 -7.20 21.09
CA GLU A 26 -6.16 -5.78 21.46
C GLU A 26 -7.58 -5.28 21.18
N ARG A 27 -8.19 -4.66 22.21
CA ARG A 27 -9.51 -4.04 22.08
C ARG A 27 -9.35 -2.56 21.75
N TYR A 28 -10.14 -2.08 20.83
CA TYR A 28 -10.24 -0.67 20.54
C TYR A 28 -11.70 -0.29 20.26
N PHE A 29 -11.98 0.98 20.36
CA PHE A 29 -13.27 1.54 19.94
C PHE A 29 -13.06 2.23 18.60
N PRO A 30 -13.80 1.83 17.55
CA PRO A 30 -13.68 2.47 16.25
C PRO A 30 -14.03 3.97 16.35
N PRO A 31 -13.50 4.79 15.45
CA PRO A 31 -13.85 6.21 15.37
C PRO A 31 -15.36 6.39 15.26
N LYS A 32 -15.90 7.38 15.99
CA LYS A 32 -17.34 7.70 15.95
C LYS A 32 -17.75 8.43 14.68
N SER A 33 -16.80 9.06 13.99
CA SER A 33 -16.99 9.84 12.78
C SER A 33 -15.72 9.87 11.94
N GLY A 34 -15.85 10.28 10.68
CA GLY A 34 -14.76 10.31 9.71
C GLY A 34 -14.73 9.04 8.85
N GLU A 35 -13.85 9.05 7.86
CA GLU A 35 -13.70 7.96 6.90
C GLU A 35 -12.42 7.18 7.19
N TYR A 36 -12.55 5.86 7.29
CA TYR A 36 -11.41 4.97 7.53
C TYR A 36 -11.65 3.58 6.94
N LEU A 37 -10.58 2.88 6.67
CA LEU A 37 -10.56 1.50 6.21
C LEU A 37 -10.01 0.59 7.32
N GLU A 38 -10.72 -0.51 7.60
CA GLU A 38 -10.21 -1.59 8.43
C GLU A 38 -9.80 -2.78 7.56
N VAL A 39 -8.60 -3.30 7.82
CA VAL A 39 -8.11 -4.53 7.20
C VAL A 39 -7.83 -5.54 8.31
N ALA A 40 -8.62 -6.61 8.34
CA ALA A 40 -8.43 -7.71 9.27
C ALA A 40 -7.51 -8.78 8.64
N ILE A 41 -6.33 -8.94 9.19
CA ILE A 41 -5.39 -10.00 8.78
C ILE A 41 -5.73 -11.27 9.54
N LYS A 42 -6.19 -12.30 8.84
CA LYS A 42 -6.53 -13.59 9.43
C LYS A 42 -5.27 -14.38 9.74
N PRO A 43 -5.26 -15.20 10.82
CA PRO A 43 -4.10 -16.04 11.18
C PRO A 43 -3.71 -17.05 10.09
N ALA A 44 -4.71 -17.63 9.42
CA ALA A 44 -4.52 -18.54 8.30
C ALA A 44 -4.67 -17.77 6.98
N HIS A 45 -3.61 -17.67 6.22
CA HIS A 45 -3.61 -17.12 4.87
C HIS A 45 -2.99 -18.12 3.89
N PRO A 46 -3.39 -18.08 2.61
CA PRO A 46 -2.72 -18.85 1.57
C PRO A 46 -1.21 -18.56 1.57
N GLN A 47 -0.43 -19.54 1.12
CA GLN A 47 1.01 -19.29 0.92
C GLN A 47 1.20 -18.06 0.04
N VAL A 48 2.01 -17.12 0.52
CA VAL A 48 2.37 -15.92 -0.23
C VAL A 48 3.43 -16.32 -1.24
N THR A 49 3.15 -16.08 -2.51
CA THR A 49 4.16 -16.24 -3.55
C THR A 49 5.04 -14.98 -3.56
N ALA A 50 6.33 -15.16 -3.37
CA ALA A 50 7.32 -14.12 -3.57
C ALA A 50 7.74 -14.08 -5.06
N PRO A 51 8.09 -12.91 -5.60
CA PRO A 51 8.78 -12.84 -6.88
C PRO A 51 10.20 -13.37 -6.75
N SER A 52 10.91 -13.53 -7.87
CA SER A 52 12.30 -13.98 -7.87
C SER A 52 13.16 -13.17 -6.90
N ALA A 53 13.96 -13.87 -6.10
CA ALA A 53 14.83 -13.30 -5.07
C ALA A 53 15.92 -12.34 -5.61
N ASP A 54 16.12 -12.30 -6.94
CA ASP A 54 17.19 -11.53 -7.58
C ASP A 54 16.84 -10.05 -7.81
N THR A 55 15.65 -9.63 -7.45
CA THR A 55 15.21 -8.24 -7.63
C THR A 55 14.93 -7.60 -6.26
N PRO A 56 15.61 -6.50 -5.92
CA PRO A 56 15.41 -5.84 -4.64
C PRO A 56 13.97 -5.32 -4.47
N PRO A 57 13.47 -5.17 -3.24
CA PRO A 57 12.24 -4.44 -2.97
C PRO A 57 12.38 -2.97 -3.41
N ALA A 58 11.27 -2.27 -3.53
CA ALA A 58 11.26 -0.85 -3.89
C ALA A 58 12.07 -0.03 -2.87
N PRO A 59 13.16 0.63 -3.27
CA PRO A 59 14.12 1.24 -2.34
C PRO A 59 13.58 2.48 -1.62
N ASP A 60 12.62 3.19 -2.23
CA ASP A 60 12.16 4.50 -1.77
C ASP A 60 10.85 4.46 -0.98
N ASN A 61 10.35 3.25 -0.68
CA ASN A 61 9.13 3.10 0.10
C ASN A 61 9.40 3.33 1.59
N LYS A 62 8.65 4.24 2.19
CA LYS A 62 8.71 4.47 3.63
C LYS A 62 8.00 3.34 4.38
N ILE A 63 8.74 2.59 5.20
CA ILE A 63 8.14 1.57 6.09
C ILE A 63 7.37 2.29 7.20
N LEU A 64 6.08 1.99 7.30
CA LEU A 64 5.19 2.46 8.36
C LEU A 64 5.00 1.42 9.47
N TYR A 65 5.08 0.14 9.12
CA TYR A 65 5.00 -0.98 10.03
C TYR A 65 5.71 -2.20 9.45
N ASP A 66 6.47 -2.89 10.29
CA ASP A 66 7.12 -4.16 9.92
C ASP A 66 6.80 -5.25 10.96
N GLY A 67 5.91 -6.18 10.59
CA GLY A 67 5.45 -7.29 11.41
C GLY A 67 5.90 -8.64 10.86
N LYS A 68 5.54 -9.73 11.56
CA LYS A 68 5.88 -11.09 11.13
C LYS A 68 5.19 -11.52 9.84
N GLN A 69 3.94 -11.12 9.64
CA GLN A 69 3.09 -11.59 8.55
C GLN A 69 3.00 -10.62 7.38
N PHE A 70 3.24 -9.33 7.63
CA PHE A 70 3.11 -8.28 6.64
C PHE A 70 3.95 -7.06 6.99
N THR A 71 4.28 -6.29 5.97
CA THR A 71 4.89 -4.96 6.08
C THR A 71 3.91 -3.93 5.49
N ILE A 72 3.81 -2.76 6.09
CA ILE A 72 3.04 -1.64 5.54
C ILE A 72 4.03 -0.57 5.08
N PHE A 73 3.88 -0.16 3.82
CA PHE A 73 4.67 0.88 3.19
C PHE A 73 3.80 2.07 2.80
N GLU A 74 4.37 3.26 2.84
CA GLU A 74 3.90 4.40 2.08
C GLU A 74 4.77 4.53 0.82
N GLU A 75 4.16 4.39 -0.34
CA GLU A 75 4.78 4.64 -1.64
C GLU A 75 4.45 6.05 -2.09
N LYS A 76 5.47 6.81 -2.48
CA LYS A 76 5.34 8.15 -3.07
C LYS A 76 6.16 8.25 -4.34
N MET A 77 5.61 8.91 -5.35
CA MET A 77 6.29 9.18 -6.60
C MET A 77 5.79 10.52 -7.15
N GLN A 78 6.71 11.37 -7.61
CA GLN A 78 6.35 12.66 -8.19
C GLN A 78 5.94 12.51 -9.66
N PRO A 79 5.12 13.43 -10.20
CA PRO A 79 4.83 13.47 -11.63
C PRO A 79 6.09 13.43 -12.50
N GLY A 80 6.12 12.48 -13.44
CA GLY A 80 7.26 12.23 -14.31
C GLY A 80 8.36 11.34 -13.73
N GLU A 81 8.35 11.07 -12.43
CA GLU A 81 9.32 10.19 -11.78
C GLU A 81 9.14 8.74 -12.22
N THR A 82 10.27 8.04 -12.36
CA THR A 82 10.29 6.60 -12.72
C THR A 82 11.04 5.85 -11.63
N SER A 83 10.42 4.80 -11.09
CA SER A 83 11.08 3.92 -10.13
C SER A 83 12.17 3.06 -10.80
N SER A 84 13.16 2.64 -10.03
CA SER A 84 14.01 1.52 -10.44
C SER A 84 13.18 0.24 -10.62
N ARG A 85 13.73 -0.76 -11.32
CA ARG A 85 13.12 -2.09 -11.39
C ARG A 85 13.18 -2.73 -10.00
N HIS A 86 12.01 -3.13 -9.47
CA HIS A 86 11.87 -3.66 -8.12
C HIS A 86 10.82 -4.76 -8.05
N SER A 87 10.79 -5.44 -6.91
CA SER A 87 9.86 -6.53 -6.65
C SER A 87 8.88 -6.19 -5.53
N HIS A 88 7.71 -6.80 -5.61
CA HIS A 88 6.72 -6.83 -4.53
C HIS A 88 6.20 -8.25 -4.33
N ASN A 89 5.95 -8.63 -3.09
CA ASN A 89 5.13 -9.80 -2.78
C ASN A 89 3.64 -9.51 -3.07
N GLN A 90 2.79 -10.51 -2.84
CA GLN A 90 1.34 -10.29 -2.85
C GLN A 90 0.96 -9.21 -1.84
N ARG A 91 0.08 -8.30 -2.24
CA ARG A 91 -0.24 -7.12 -1.44
C ARG A 91 -1.64 -6.59 -1.67
N LEU A 92 -2.14 -5.87 -0.68
CA LEU A 92 -3.22 -4.90 -0.87
C LEU A 92 -2.59 -3.54 -1.19
N ALA A 93 -3.10 -2.88 -2.22
CA ALA A 93 -2.76 -1.51 -2.56
C ALA A 93 -3.98 -0.60 -2.37
N ILE A 94 -3.81 0.46 -1.60
CA ILE A 94 -4.84 1.47 -1.31
C ILE A 94 -4.32 2.79 -1.85
N PHE A 95 -5.03 3.37 -2.83
CA PHE A 95 -4.63 4.62 -3.46
C PHE A 95 -5.19 5.80 -2.69
N LEU A 96 -4.34 6.80 -2.38
CA LEU A 96 -4.76 7.98 -1.63
C LEU A 96 -5.05 9.18 -2.54
N ASN A 97 -4.48 9.21 -3.74
CA ASN A 97 -4.64 10.28 -4.73
C ASN A 97 -5.18 9.72 -6.04
N ARG A 98 -5.93 10.56 -6.77
CA ARG A 98 -6.30 10.29 -8.16
C ARG A 98 -5.16 10.74 -9.07
N THR A 99 -4.57 9.79 -9.78
CA THR A 99 -3.48 10.05 -10.74
C THR A 99 -3.39 8.91 -11.76
N GLN A 100 -2.37 8.90 -12.60
CA GLN A 100 -2.12 7.85 -13.58
C GLN A 100 -0.73 7.27 -13.39
N VAL A 101 -0.64 5.94 -13.47
CA VAL A 101 0.63 5.21 -13.44
C VAL A 101 0.81 4.41 -14.72
N GLN A 102 1.99 4.46 -15.28
CA GLN A 102 2.45 3.52 -16.30
C GLN A 102 3.37 2.50 -15.65
N GLN A 103 3.12 1.22 -15.90
CA GLN A 103 3.93 0.12 -15.35
C GLN A 103 4.45 -0.77 -16.46
N TRP A 104 5.68 -1.26 -16.31
CA TRP A 104 6.31 -2.23 -17.20
C TRP A 104 6.55 -3.52 -16.44
N THR A 105 5.97 -4.62 -16.95
CA THR A 105 6.11 -5.98 -16.42
C THR A 105 6.36 -6.91 -17.60
N ASP A 106 7.42 -7.70 -17.55
CA ASP A 106 7.77 -8.68 -18.58
C ASP A 106 7.78 -8.11 -20.02
N GLY A 107 8.37 -6.92 -20.16
CA GLY A 107 8.50 -6.24 -21.46
C GLY A 107 7.20 -5.60 -22.00
N LYS A 108 6.10 -5.70 -21.27
CA LYS A 108 4.82 -5.07 -21.60
C LYS A 108 4.59 -3.85 -20.73
N SER A 109 3.96 -2.83 -21.27
CA SER A 109 3.55 -1.65 -20.50
C SER A 109 2.04 -1.52 -20.47
N GLU A 110 1.53 -1.05 -19.33
CA GLU A 110 0.14 -0.72 -19.10
C GLU A 110 0.05 0.63 -18.40
N THR A 111 -0.87 1.48 -18.87
CA THR A 111 -1.21 2.73 -18.18
C THR A 111 -2.60 2.58 -17.56
N ARG A 112 -2.73 2.93 -16.31
CA ARG A 112 -4.00 2.86 -15.58
C ARG A 112 -4.21 4.05 -14.68
N GLU A 113 -5.47 4.36 -14.43
CA GLU A 113 -5.86 5.34 -13.42
C GLU A 113 -5.79 4.72 -12.01
N LEU A 114 -5.27 5.48 -11.06
CA LEU A 114 -5.34 5.20 -9.63
C LEU A 114 -6.53 5.99 -9.07
N VAL A 115 -7.53 5.26 -8.56
CA VAL A 115 -8.77 5.84 -8.03
C VAL A 115 -8.65 5.91 -6.51
N PRO A 116 -8.85 7.08 -5.87
CA PRO A 116 -8.76 7.23 -4.42
C PRO A 116 -9.68 6.23 -3.70
N ASP A 117 -9.20 5.75 -2.56
CA ASP A 117 -9.91 4.85 -1.64
C ASP A 117 -10.23 3.45 -2.23
N LEU A 118 -9.82 3.21 -3.47
CA LEU A 118 -9.91 1.88 -4.06
C LEU A 118 -8.88 0.96 -3.43
N VAL A 119 -9.36 -0.17 -2.91
CA VAL A 119 -8.53 -1.26 -2.40
C VAL A 119 -8.41 -2.33 -3.47
N THR A 120 -7.19 -2.66 -3.86
CA THR A 120 -6.93 -3.71 -4.85
C THR A 120 -5.98 -4.76 -4.30
N PHE A 121 -6.31 -6.03 -4.49
CA PHE A 121 -5.36 -7.11 -4.31
C PHE A 121 -4.44 -7.20 -5.53
N ARG A 122 -3.13 -7.26 -5.30
CA ARG A 122 -2.12 -7.36 -6.34
C ARG A 122 -1.28 -8.62 -6.14
N PRO A 123 -1.04 -9.41 -7.20
CA PRO A 123 -0.14 -10.54 -7.13
C PRO A 123 1.32 -10.10 -6.90
N ALA A 124 2.18 -11.06 -6.60
CA ALA A 124 3.62 -10.84 -6.63
C ALA A 124 4.06 -10.43 -8.04
N VAL A 125 4.99 -9.49 -8.12
CA VAL A 125 5.41 -8.90 -9.40
C VAL A 125 6.82 -8.33 -9.31
N VAL A 126 7.51 -8.32 -10.44
CA VAL A 126 8.71 -7.52 -10.69
C VAL A 126 8.38 -6.50 -11.77
N HIS A 127 8.53 -5.22 -11.46
CA HIS A 127 8.14 -4.16 -12.40
C HIS A 127 8.98 -2.89 -12.24
N THR A 128 8.74 -1.96 -13.17
CA THR A 128 9.11 -0.55 -13.12
C THR A 128 7.83 0.26 -13.22
N SER A 129 7.72 1.35 -12.50
CA SER A 129 6.57 2.25 -12.52
C SER A 129 7.01 3.67 -12.87
N LYS A 130 6.12 4.42 -13.53
CA LYS A 130 6.28 5.86 -13.78
C LYS A 130 4.98 6.58 -13.44
N ASP A 131 5.07 7.67 -12.71
CA ASP A 131 3.95 8.59 -12.55
C ASP A 131 3.78 9.38 -13.85
N VAL A 132 2.70 9.14 -14.57
CA VAL A 132 2.34 9.83 -15.81
C VAL A 132 1.17 10.79 -15.61
N GLY A 133 0.71 10.96 -14.38
CA GLY A 133 -0.30 11.93 -13.99
C GLY A 133 0.28 13.31 -13.70
N SER A 134 -0.59 14.22 -13.24
CA SER A 134 -0.25 15.58 -12.82
C SER A 134 -0.24 15.76 -11.29
N VAL A 135 -0.64 14.73 -10.56
CA VAL A 135 -0.68 14.71 -9.09
C VAL A 135 0.21 13.57 -8.61
N PRO A 136 1.03 13.75 -7.57
CA PRO A 136 1.90 12.70 -7.07
C PRO A 136 1.15 11.40 -6.75
N ILE A 137 1.75 10.25 -7.09
CA ILE A 137 1.29 8.96 -6.56
C ILE A 137 1.51 8.97 -5.04
N ARG A 138 0.49 8.56 -4.31
CA ARG A 138 0.57 8.28 -2.89
C ARG A 138 -0.30 7.07 -2.56
N ASN A 139 0.32 5.99 -2.18
CA ASN A 139 -0.34 4.71 -1.90
C ASN A 139 0.06 4.18 -0.54
N ILE A 140 -0.84 3.41 0.08
CA ILE A 140 -0.51 2.52 1.20
C ILE A 140 -0.51 1.10 0.67
N LEU A 141 0.60 0.41 0.84
CA LEU A 141 0.77 -0.99 0.44
C LEU A 141 0.86 -1.86 1.70
N ILE A 142 0.01 -2.90 1.79
CA ILE A 142 0.10 -3.94 2.83
C ILE A 142 0.63 -5.18 2.13
N GLU A 143 1.93 -5.40 2.25
CA GLU A 143 2.63 -6.48 1.57
C GLU A 143 2.78 -7.70 2.49
N PHE A 144 2.30 -8.85 2.05
CA PHE A 144 2.34 -10.09 2.84
C PHE A 144 3.72 -10.73 2.75
N LYS A 145 4.19 -11.27 3.86
CA LYS A 145 5.45 -12.02 3.93
C LYS A 145 5.20 -13.50 3.66
N PRO A 146 6.13 -14.18 2.95
CA PRO A 146 6.09 -15.63 2.74
C PRO A 146 6.10 -16.43 4.04
#